data_5f841fab7c7766f42003acea38315f88
#
_entry.id   5f841fab7c7766f42003acea38315f88
#
_cell.length_a   1.000
_cell.length_b   1.000
_cell.length_c   1.000
_cell.angle_alpha   90.00
_cell.angle_beta   90.00
_cell.angle_gamma   90.00
#
_symmetry.space_group_name_H-M   'P 1'
#
loop_
_entity.id
_entity.type
_entity.pdbx_description
1 polymer ?
#
loop_
_entity_poly.entity_id
_entity_poly.type
_entity_poly.pdbx_seq_one_letter_code
_entity_poly.pdbx_strand_id
1 'polypeptide(L)'
;KEDPDVTKQDWFIEAMERMENIHFSTPHVQNLFDDGSMRYHLVISSSRAVELTSGSESQMGVMLVDMDYSSVSRMLERINTSGKGQYYYLCDANGNIIYHPHQIQFDGDVPENSDVAAKSQNSIYDDYLNGVHRKIMVDTISYTGWKLVCVMPYSIFTNKMADVKQFVFVIMIIMAMMFVWINRVIAIRISKPIMKLDDSVKRYENGNEADIYVGGSSEIRHLGYSIRNSYKQNNELMKKIVWEQNERRKS
;
A
#
# COMPACT_ATOMS: atom_id res chain seq x y z
N LYS A 1 -3.84 -10.20 -57.66
CA LYS A 1 -3.86 -9.00 -56.76
C LYS A 1 -2.91 -8.00 -57.35
N GLU A 2 -3.35 -6.79 -57.63
CA GLU A 2 -2.45 -5.68 -57.94
C GLU A 2 -1.50 -5.50 -56.74
N ASP A 3 -0.20 -5.44 -57.00
CA ASP A 3 0.76 -5.12 -55.98
C ASP A 3 0.41 -3.75 -55.36
N PRO A 4 0.23 -3.64 -54.05
CA PRO A 4 -0.12 -2.36 -53.44
C PRO A 4 1.03 -1.37 -53.74
N ASP A 5 0.67 -0.15 -54.16
CA ASP A 5 1.64 0.90 -54.36
C ASP A 5 2.33 1.25 -53.03
N VAL A 6 3.51 0.69 -52.83
CA VAL A 6 4.31 0.78 -51.61
C VAL A 6 4.58 2.24 -51.21
N THR A 7 4.67 3.14 -52.20
CA THR A 7 5.00 4.53 -51.94
C THR A 7 3.87 5.34 -51.33
N LYS A 8 2.65 4.79 -51.33
CA LYS A 8 1.46 5.39 -50.74
C LYS A 8 1.09 4.84 -49.37
N GLN A 9 1.87 3.89 -48.89
CA GLN A 9 1.66 3.32 -47.56
C GLN A 9 2.18 4.23 -46.45
N ASP A 10 1.45 4.32 -45.37
CA ASP A 10 1.77 5.22 -44.26
C ASP A 10 3.19 4.96 -43.71
N TRP A 11 3.59 3.71 -43.53
CA TRP A 11 4.92 3.34 -43.06
C TRP A 11 6.05 3.81 -43.99
N PHE A 12 5.77 3.91 -45.30
CA PHE A 12 6.77 4.41 -46.27
C PHE A 12 6.87 5.93 -46.19
N ILE A 13 5.72 6.60 -46.15
CA ILE A 13 5.66 8.06 -46.08
C ILE A 13 6.32 8.56 -44.79
N GLU A 14 5.97 7.98 -43.64
CA GLU A 14 6.55 8.35 -42.35
C GLU A 14 8.08 8.13 -42.30
N ALA A 15 8.57 7.01 -42.84
CA ALA A 15 9.99 6.74 -42.90
C ALA A 15 10.75 7.74 -43.78
N MET A 16 10.15 8.18 -44.90
CA MET A 16 10.75 9.14 -45.80
C MET A 16 10.67 10.57 -45.30
N GLU A 17 9.65 10.94 -44.53
CA GLU A 17 9.50 12.27 -43.91
C GLU A 17 10.52 12.50 -42.77
N ARG A 18 10.86 11.43 -42.02
CA ARG A 18 11.75 11.50 -40.86
C ARG A 18 12.85 10.43 -40.95
N MET A 19 13.73 10.59 -41.92
CA MET A 19 14.72 9.61 -42.34
C MET A 19 15.65 9.08 -41.25
N GLU A 20 15.90 9.86 -40.21
CA GLU A 20 16.83 9.48 -39.11
C GLU A 20 16.20 8.55 -38.08
N ASN A 21 14.85 8.48 -38.01
CA ASN A 21 14.12 7.78 -36.96
C ASN A 21 13.61 6.41 -37.45
N ILE A 22 13.41 5.53 -36.47
CA ILE A 22 12.63 4.31 -36.67
C ILE A 22 11.17 4.64 -36.32
N HIS A 23 10.24 4.28 -37.20
CA HIS A 23 8.82 4.46 -37.02
C HIS A 23 8.17 3.13 -36.71
N PHE A 24 7.21 3.13 -35.78
CA PHE A 24 6.43 1.94 -35.41
C PHE A 24 4.96 2.17 -35.73
N SER A 25 4.38 1.26 -36.49
CA SER A 25 2.94 1.30 -36.79
C SER A 25 2.11 0.78 -35.61
N THR A 26 0.83 1.14 -35.61
CA THR A 26 -0.16 0.40 -34.80
C THR A 26 -0.37 -1.01 -35.36
N PRO A 27 -0.94 -1.96 -34.56
CA PRO A 27 -1.24 -3.30 -35.06
C PRO A 27 -2.14 -3.28 -36.28
N HIS A 28 -1.75 -3.94 -37.32
CA HIS A 28 -2.52 -4.05 -38.59
C HIS A 28 -2.35 -5.41 -39.22
N VAL A 29 -3.23 -5.72 -40.15
CA VAL A 29 -3.15 -6.96 -40.91
C VAL A 29 -2.05 -6.81 -41.96
N GLN A 30 -1.08 -7.73 -41.92
CA GLN A 30 -0.03 -7.80 -42.94
C GLN A 30 -0.64 -8.03 -44.34
N ASN A 31 -0.35 -7.17 -45.27
CA ASN A 31 -0.92 -7.17 -46.61
C ASN A 31 0.10 -7.11 -47.76
N LEU A 32 1.39 -6.99 -47.45
CA LEU A 32 2.48 -6.84 -48.41
C LEU A 32 3.01 -8.22 -48.92
N PHE A 33 3.07 -9.18 -48.03
CA PHE A 33 3.64 -10.49 -48.33
C PHE A 33 2.53 -11.54 -48.32
N ASP A 34 2.41 -12.26 -49.46
CA ASP A 34 1.51 -13.40 -49.56
C ASP A 34 2.30 -14.66 -49.20
N ASP A 35 2.07 -15.19 -48.01
CA ASP A 35 2.71 -16.41 -47.52
C ASP A 35 1.96 -17.71 -47.99
N GLY A 36 0.93 -17.55 -48.84
CA GLY A 36 0.09 -18.67 -49.29
C GLY A 36 -0.81 -19.23 -48.17
N SER A 37 -0.77 -18.69 -46.95
CA SER A 37 -1.70 -19.04 -45.90
C SER A 37 -2.93 -18.14 -45.99
N MET A 38 -4.14 -18.71 -45.88
CA MET A 38 -5.36 -17.94 -45.77
C MET A 38 -5.56 -17.31 -44.39
N ARG A 39 -4.50 -17.07 -43.62
CA ARG A 39 -4.55 -16.53 -42.28
C ARG A 39 -4.16 -15.09 -42.29
N TYR A 40 -4.95 -14.27 -41.62
CA TYR A 40 -4.61 -12.88 -41.37
C TYR A 40 -3.56 -12.84 -40.24
N HIS A 41 -2.35 -12.39 -40.58
CA HIS A 41 -1.30 -12.16 -39.60
C HIS A 41 -1.38 -10.70 -39.13
N LEU A 42 -1.59 -10.53 -37.84
CA LEU A 42 -1.57 -9.23 -37.23
C LEU A 42 -0.14 -8.89 -36.83
N VAL A 43 0.35 -7.79 -37.36
CA VAL A 43 1.75 -7.36 -37.20
C VAL A 43 1.84 -5.94 -36.70
N ILE A 44 2.98 -5.63 -36.12
CA ILE A 44 3.46 -4.28 -35.84
C ILE A 44 4.66 -4.07 -36.75
N SER A 45 4.60 -3.10 -37.64
CA SER A 45 5.67 -2.85 -38.60
C SER A 45 6.61 -1.76 -38.05
N SER A 46 7.88 -2.00 -38.19
CA SER A 46 8.94 -1.03 -37.94
C SER A 46 9.54 -0.61 -39.27
N SER A 47 9.57 0.68 -39.58
CA SER A 47 10.10 1.21 -40.83
C SER A 47 11.19 2.25 -40.59
N ARG A 48 12.18 2.27 -41.48
CA ARG A 48 13.29 3.24 -41.48
C ARG A 48 13.81 3.49 -42.88
N ALA A 49 14.07 4.76 -43.20
CA ALA A 49 14.77 5.10 -44.43
C ALA A 49 16.22 4.61 -44.40
N VAL A 50 16.68 4.03 -45.49
CA VAL A 50 18.04 3.50 -45.67
C VAL A 50 18.59 4.00 -46.98
N GLU A 51 19.88 4.37 -47.02
CA GLU A 51 20.59 4.71 -48.25
C GLU A 51 21.19 3.45 -48.81
N LEU A 52 20.81 3.11 -50.03
CA LEU A 52 21.32 1.95 -50.79
C LEU A 52 22.35 2.48 -51.78
N THR A 53 23.61 2.19 -51.58
CA THR A 53 24.71 2.58 -52.48
C THR A 53 25.05 1.42 -53.37
N SER A 54 24.89 1.60 -54.69
CA SER A 54 25.28 0.61 -55.72
C SER A 54 26.26 1.27 -56.67
N GLY A 55 27.58 1.02 -56.48
CA GLY A 55 28.65 1.69 -57.23
C GLY A 55 28.76 3.17 -56.91
N SER A 56 28.54 4.03 -57.92
CA SER A 56 28.56 5.50 -57.78
C SER A 56 27.15 6.12 -57.60
N GLU A 57 26.10 5.31 -57.64
CA GLU A 57 24.71 5.75 -57.48
C GLU A 57 24.21 5.45 -56.05
N SER A 58 23.60 6.43 -55.44
CA SER A 58 22.95 6.33 -54.14
C SER A 58 21.43 6.48 -54.35
N GLN A 59 20.67 5.52 -53.84
CA GLN A 59 19.20 5.53 -53.86
C GLN A 59 18.65 5.42 -52.45
N MET A 60 17.61 6.17 -52.17
CA MET A 60 16.88 6.06 -50.91
C MET A 60 15.85 4.95 -51.00
N GLY A 61 15.84 4.08 -49.99
CA GLY A 61 14.85 3.01 -49.82
C GLY A 61 14.32 3.02 -48.39
N VAL A 62 13.30 2.19 -48.15
CA VAL A 62 12.76 2.01 -46.80
C VAL A 62 12.89 0.54 -46.41
N MET A 63 13.54 0.28 -45.30
CA MET A 63 13.57 -1.05 -44.67
C MET A 63 12.34 -1.19 -43.80
N LEU A 64 11.57 -2.24 -44.03
CA LEU A 64 10.38 -2.60 -43.24
C LEU A 64 10.62 -3.93 -42.55
N VAL A 65 10.29 -3.99 -41.26
CA VAL A 65 10.38 -5.19 -40.45
C VAL A 65 9.04 -5.43 -39.76
N ASP A 66 8.36 -6.51 -40.03
CA ASP A 66 7.12 -6.89 -39.41
C ASP A 66 7.39 -7.79 -38.21
N MET A 67 6.83 -7.44 -37.08
CA MET A 67 6.85 -8.22 -35.86
C MET A 67 5.46 -8.79 -35.58
N ASP A 68 5.41 -10.07 -35.23
CA ASP A 68 4.16 -10.69 -34.82
C ASP A 68 3.58 -10.05 -33.55
N TYR A 69 2.40 -9.47 -33.69
CA TYR A 69 1.65 -8.85 -32.57
C TYR A 69 1.45 -9.80 -31.40
N SER A 70 1.32 -11.13 -31.66
CA SER A 70 1.12 -12.11 -30.60
C SER A 70 2.26 -12.14 -29.56
N SER A 71 3.44 -11.67 -29.92
CA SER A 71 4.58 -11.60 -29.02
C SER A 71 4.40 -10.49 -27.98
N VAL A 72 3.88 -9.35 -28.40
CA VAL A 72 3.57 -8.21 -27.52
C VAL A 72 2.36 -8.53 -26.64
N SER A 73 1.28 -9.04 -27.24
CA SER A 73 0.07 -9.38 -26.49
C SER A 73 0.32 -10.42 -25.40
N ARG A 74 1.04 -11.49 -25.68
CA ARG A 74 1.39 -12.53 -24.69
C ARG A 74 2.23 -11.98 -23.53
N MET A 75 3.14 -11.05 -23.80
CA MET A 75 3.93 -10.41 -22.75
C MET A 75 3.01 -9.61 -21.81
N LEU A 76 2.12 -8.80 -22.35
CA LEU A 76 1.20 -7.96 -21.57
C LEU A 76 0.11 -8.80 -20.87
N GLU A 77 -0.36 -9.88 -21.48
CA GLU A 77 -1.28 -10.84 -20.84
C GLU A 77 -0.69 -11.46 -19.57
N ARG A 78 0.59 -11.82 -19.57
CA ARG A 78 1.26 -12.37 -18.39
C ARG A 78 1.29 -11.38 -17.24
N ILE A 79 1.51 -10.10 -17.52
CA ILE A 79 1.51 -9.04 -16.53
C ILE A 79 0.09 -8.84 -15.98
N ASN A 80 -0.93 -8.84 -16.86
CA ASN A 80 -2.32 -8.66 -16.49
C ASN A 80 -2.91 -9.83 -15.69
N THR A 81 -2.49 -11.06 -15.97
CA THR A 81 -2.95 -12.26 -15.24
C THR A 81 -2.53 -12.24 -13.77
N SER A 82 -1.40 -11.60 -13.45
CA SER A 82 -0.88 -11.47 -12.09
C SER A 82 -1.53 -10.34 -11.30
N GLY A 83 -2.25 -9.42 -11.94
CA GLY A 83 -2.81 -8.21 -11.36
C GLY A 83 -4.11 -8.47 -10.58
N LYS A 84 -4.14 -8.12 -9.28
CA LYS A 84 -5.34 -8.20 -8.44
C LYS A 84 -6.29 -7.02 -8.71
N GLY A 85 -6.88 -6.98 -9.92
CA GLY A 85 -7.82 -5.94 -10.32
C GLY A 85 -7.18 -4.69 -10.94
N GLN A 86 -5.87 -4.56 -10.93
CA GLN A 86 -5.13 -3.62 -11.77
C GLN A 86 -4.89 -4.22 -13.14
N TYR A 87 -4.82 -3.38 -14.16
CA TYR A 87 -4.48 -3.84 -15.50
C TYR A 87 -3.60 -2.83 -16.24
N TYR A 88 -2.94 -3.34 -17.29
CA TYR A 88 -2.04 -2.57 -18.13
C TYR A 88 -2.55 -2.60 -19.56
N TYR A 89 -2.57 -1.43 -20.18
CA TYR A 89 -2.80 -1.30 -21.61
C TYR A 89 -1.67 -0.51 -22.27
N LEU A 90 -1.58 -0.59 -23.58
CA LEU A 90 -0.57 0.07 -24.38
C LEU A 90 -1.26 0.94 -25.44
N CYS A 91 -0.86 2.19 -25.57
CA CYS A 91 -1.31 3.08 -26.63
C CYS A 91 -0.14 3.81 -27.28
N ASP A 92 -0.35 4.34 -28.49
CA ASP A 92 0.60 5.18 -29.18
C ASP A 92 0.58 6.63 -28.66
N ALA A 93 1.40 7.49 -29.24
CA ALA A 93 1.48 8.90 -28.87
C ALA A 93 0.22 9.72 -29.26
N ASN A 94 -0.66 9.16 -30.08
CA ASN A 94 -1.92 9.77 -30.51
C ASN A 94 -3.12 9.28 -29.67
N GLY A 95 -2.92 8.28 -28.82
CA GLY A 95 -3.99 7.68 -28.02
C GLY A 95 -4.62 6.44 -28.64
N ASN A 96 -4.15 5.98 -29.81
CA ASN A 96 -4.64 4.74 -30.40
C ASN A 96 -4.22 3.54 -29.56
N ILE A 97 -5.15 2.68 -29.20
CA ILE A 97 -4.89 1.52 -28.36
C ILE A 97 -4.18 0.45 -29.19
N ILE A 98 -2.99 0.09 -28.73
CA ILE A 98 -2.18 -0.99 -29.31
C ILE A 98 -2.56 -2.33 -28.70
N TYR A 99 -2.74 -2.35 -27.38
CA TYR A 99 -3.16 -3.53 -26.62
C TYR A 99 -4.03 -3.14 -25.45
N HIS A 100 -5.12 -3.87 -25.25
CA HIS A 100 -5.95 -3.74 -24.05
C HIS A 100 -6.43 -5.11 -23.57
N PRO A 101 -6.38 -5.44 -22.26
CA PRO A 101 -6.73 -6.78 -21.76
C PRO A 101 -8.21 -7.14 -21.89
N HIS A 102 -9.08 -6.14 -22.01
CA HIS A 102 -10.53 -6.34 -22.18
C HIS A 102 -10.97 -6.21 -23.65
N GLN A 103 -10.06 -6.03 -24.57
CA GLN A 103 -10.36 -5.96 -26.00
C GLN A 103 -10.50 -7.37 -26.55
N ILE A 104 -11.73 -7.76 -26.91
CA ILE A 104 -12.03 -9.09 -27.40
C ILE A 104 -11.77 -9.20 -28.90
N GLN A 105 -11.87 -8.09 -29.66
CA GLN A 105 -11.58 -7.98 -31.09
C GLN A 105 -11.14 -6.55 -31.43
N PHE A 106 -10.36 -6.38 -32.49
CA PHE A 106 -9.84 -5.07 -32.95
C PHE A 106 -10.91 -4.10 -33.47
N ASP A 107 -12.16 -4.47 -33.48
CA ASP A 107 -13.27 -3.72 -34.08
C ASP A 107 -14.24 -3.12 -33.04
N GLY A 108 -13.74 -2.80 -31.88
CA GLY A 108 -14.54 -2.15 -30.82
C GLY A 108 -13.74 -1.12 -30.05
N ASP A 109 -14.25 0.11 -29.97
CA ASP A 109 -13.73 1.14 -29.10
C ASP A 109 -13.77 0.64 -27.65
N VAL A 110 -12.62 0.38 -27.09
CA VAL A 110 -12.52 0.15 -25.63
C VAL A 110 -12.66 1.53 -24.96
N PRO A 111 -13.62 1.71 -24.06
CA PRO A 111 -13.81 2.99 -23.41
C PRO A 111 -12.66 3.24 -22.43
N GLU A 112 -11.61 3.93 -22.91
CA GLU A 112 -10.49 4.39 -22.10
C GLU A 112 -10.17 5.86 -22.42
N ASN A 113 -9.66 6.58 -21.42
CA ASN A 113 -9.18 7.96 -21.60
C ASN A 113 -7.75 7.96 -22.16
N SER A 114 -7.52 7.21 -23.23
CA SER A 114 -6.19 7.04 -23.83
C SER A 114 -5.59 8.32 -24.37
N ASP A 115 -6.41 9.28 -24.82
CA ASP A 115 -5.96 10.60 -25.27
C ASP A 115 -5.26 11.39 -24.14
N VAL A 116 -5.73 11.25 -22.91
CA VAL A 116 -5.11 11.88 -21.73
C VAL A 116 -3.79 11.21 -21.42
N ALA A 117 -3.75 9.88 -21.49
CA ALA A 117 -2.53 9.11 -21.30
C ALA A 117 -1.47 9.41 -22.37
N ALA A 118 -1.89 9.55 -23.64
CA ALA A 118 -1.00 9.87 -24.74
C ALA A 118 -0.29 11.22 -24.58
N LYS A 119 -0.99 12.22 -24.06
CA LYS A 119 -0.46 13.57 -23.80
C LYS A 119 0.39 13.65 -22.53
N SER A 120 0.28 12.65 -21.65
CA SER A 120 1.00 12.63 -20.39
C SER A 120 2.42 12.14 -20.58
N GLN A 121 3.38 12.79 -19.92
CA GLN A 121 4.75 12.28 -19.80
C GLN A 121 4.89 11.67 -18.40
N ASN A 122 5.39 10.44 -18.31
CA ASN A 122 5.74 9.70 -17.07
C ASN A 122 5.09 10.28 -15.81
N SER A 123 3.77 10.15 -15.70
CA SER A 123 2.96 10.85 -14.71
C SER A 123 2.00 9.90 -14.00
N ILE A 124 1.60 10.31 -12.80
CA ILE A 124 0.57 9.62 -12.02
C ILE A 124 -0.55 10.64 -11.77
N TYR A 125 -1.78 10.27 -12.14
CA TYR A 125 -2.95 11.12 -11.95
C TYR A 125 -4.19 10.31 -11.61
N ASP A 126 -5.21 10.99 -11.11
CA ASP A 126 -6.50 10.38 -10.83
C ASP A 126 -7.42 10.57 -12.04
N ASP A 127 -8.17 9.52 -12.38
CA ASP A 127 -9.08 9.47 -13.53
C ASP A 127 -10.43 8.88 -13.11
N TYR A 128 -11.46 9.27 -13.83
CA TYR A 128 -12.82 8.76 -13.66
C TYR A 128 -13.33 8.21 -14.98
N LEU A 129 -13.68 6.92 -14.98
CA LEU A 129 -14.32 6.28 -16.12
C LEU A 129 -15.57 5.54 -15.67
N ASN A 130 -16.71 5.81 -16.31
CA ASN A 130 -18.01 5.17 -15.99
C ASN A 130 -18.37 5.23 -14.48
N GLY A 131 -18.01 6.34 -13.81
CA GLY A 131 -18.24 6.53 -12.37
C GLY A 131 -17.25 5.79 -11.45
N VAL A 132 -16.28 5.07 -12.00
CA VAL A 132 -15.23 4.40 -11.22
C VAL A 132 -14.03 5.33 -11.08
N HIS A 133 -13.65 5.64 -9.84
CA HIS A 133 -12.42 6.36 -9.53
C HIS A 133 -11.21 5.44 -9.69
N ARG A 134 -10.25 5.86 -10.49
CA ARG A 134 -9.06 5.09 -10.86
C ARG A 134 -7.81 5.92 -10.69
N LYS A 135 -6.72 5.31 -10.33
CA LYS A 135 -5.39 5.90 -10.38
C LYS A 135 -4.68 5.40 -11.63
N ILE A 136 -4.19 6.32 -12.42
CA ILE A 136 -3.50 6.05 -13.68
C ILE A 136 -2.02 6.37 -13.49
N MET A 137 -1.18 5.45 -13.95
CA MET A 137 0.27 5.66 -14.04
C MET A 137 0.67 5.46 -15.50
N VAL A 138 1.30 6.45 -16.08
CA VAL A 138 1.77 6.44 -17.47
C VAL A 138 3.28 6.42 -17.49
N ASP A 139 3.84 5.49 -18.23
CA ASP A 139 5.27 5.42 -18.53
C ASP A 139 5.48 5.41 -20.04
N THR A 140 6.47 6.18 -20.51
CA THR A 140 6.76 6.31 -21.95
C THR A 140 7.90 5.39 -22.33
N ILE A 141 7.66 4.49 -23.27
CA ILE A 141 8.70 3.63 -23.84
C ILE A 141 9.52 4.47 -24.79
N SER A 142 10.72 4.83 -24.35
CA SER A 142 11.59 5.82 -25.04
C SER A 142 11.88 5.48 -26.50
N TYR A 143 11.88 4.21 -26.86
CA TYR A 143 12.25 3.75 -28.20
C TYR A 143 11.13 3.87 -29.22
N THR A 144 9.89 3.61 -28.80
CA THR A 144 8.70 3.62 -29.67
C THR A 144 7.86 4.88 -29.51
N GLY A 145 8.03 5.59 -28.40
CA GLY A 145 7.15 6.68 -27.98
C GLY A 145 5.79 6.21 -27.44
N TRP A 146 5.56 4.89 -27.37
CA TRP A 146 4.34 4.30 -26.86
C TRP A 146 4.18 4.54 -25.37
N LYS A 147 2.95 4.56 -24.91
CA LYS A 147 2.61 4.75 -23.51
C LYS A 147 2.15 3.42 -22.91
N LEU A 148 2.89 2.95 -21.94
CA LEU A 148 2.43 1.85 -21.07
C LEU A 148 1.63 2.48 -19.92
N VAL A 149 0.36 2.14 -19.87
CA VAL A 149 -0.58 2.72 -18.90
C VAL A 149 -1.02 1.65 -17.92
N CYS A 150 -0.77 1.89 -16.65
CA CYS A 150 -1.27 1.07 -15.56
C CYS A 150 -2.52 1.71 -14.97
N VAL A 151 -3.61 0.97 -14.94
CA VAL A 151 -4.90 1.39 -14.38
C VAL A 151 -5.14 0.66 -13.07
N MET A 152 -5.31 1.41 -11.99
CA MET A 152 -5.57 0.88 -10.66
C MET A 152 -6.90 1.44 -10.12
N PRO A 153 -7.99 0.66 -10.12
CA PRO A 153 -9.23 1.05 -9.48
C PRO A 153 -9.05 1.31 -7.98
N TYR A 154 -9.65 2.36 -7.47
CA TYR A 154 -9.53 2.75 -6.06
C TYR A 154 -10.07 1.68 -5.09
N SER A 155 -10.99 0.85 -5.56
CA SER A 155 -11.55 -0.28 -4.81
C SER A 155 -10.48 -1.28 -4.31
N ILE A 156 -9.36 -1.41 -5.02
CA ILE A 156 -8.24 -2.26 -4.59
C ILE A 156 -7.64 -1.76 -3.27
N PHE A 157 -7.52 -0.44 -3.11
CA PHE A 157 -6.99 0.18 -1.90
C PHE A 157 -7.99 0.10 -0.75
N THR A 158 -9.29 0.34 -1.03
CA THR A 158 -10.33 0.32 0.01
C THR A 158 -10.56 -1.07 0.59
N ASN A 159 -10.51 -2.12 -0.21
CA ASN A 159 -10.66 -3.50 0.25
C ASN A 159 -9.50 -3.92 1.16
N LYS A 160 -8.25 -3.59 0.79
CA LYS A 160 -7.09 -3.85 1.67
C LYS A 160 -7.13 -3.02 2.96
N MET A 161 -7.67 -1.80 2.91
CA MET A 161 -7.82 -0.97 4.11
C MET A 161 -8.90 -1.51 5.06
N ALA A 162 -9.90 -2.24 4.59
CA ALA A 162 -10.90 -2.87 5.44
C ALA A 162 -10.26 -3.94 6.35
N ASP A 163 -9.40 -4.79 5.81
CA ASP A 163 -8.68 -5.82 6.57
C ASP A 163 -7.77 -5.18 7.63
N VAL A 164 -7.06 -4.10 7.26
CA VAL A 164 -6.19 -3.36 8.20
C VAL A 164 -7.03 -2.71 9.31
N LYS A 165 -8.18 -2.12 9.01
CA LYS A 165 -9.09 -1.53 10.02
C LYS A 165 -9.56 -2.60 11.00
N GLN A 166 -9.96 -3.77 10.53
CA GLN A 166 -10.38 -4.87 11.38
C GLN A 166 -9.25 -5.34 12.30
N PHE A 167 -8.04 -5.47 11.78
CA PHE A 167 -6.87 -5.86 12.58
C PHE A 167 -6.54 -4.83 13.67
N VAL A 168 -6.55 -3.53 13.34
CA VAL A 168 -6.35 -2.44 14.31
C VAL A 168 -7.43 -2.46 15.38
N PHE A 169 -8.68 -2.69 15.01
CA PHE A 169 -9.80 -2.77 15.96
C PHE A 169 -9.63 -3.92 16.96
N VAL A 170 -9.19 -5.09 16.50
CA VAL A 170 -8.90 -6.25 17.37
C VAL A 170 -7.77 -5.93 18.36
N ILE A 171 -6.68 -5.31 17.89
CA ILE A 171 -5.57 -4.89 18.77
C ILE A 171 -6.07 -3.90 19.83
N MET A 172 -6.89 -2.94 19.44
CA MET A 172 -7.45 -1.94 20.37
C MET A 172 -8.27 -2.60 21.48
N ILE A 173 -9.09 -3.61 21.16
CA ILE A 173 -9.87 -4.37 22.15
C ILE A 173 -8.94 -5.14 23.10
N ILE A 174 -7.90 -5.80 22.58
CA ILE A 174 -6.92 -6.54 23.41
C ILE A 174 -6.21 -5.57 24.36
N MET A 175 -5.78 -4.42 23.88
CA MET A 175 -5.15 -3.39 24.72
C MET A 175 -6.09 -2.87 25.81
N ALA A 176 -7.35 -2.62 25.49
CA ALA A 176 -8.35 -2.20 26.47
C ALA A 176 -8.57 -3.25 27.55
N MET A 177 -8.69 -4.53 27.19
CA MET A 177 -8.80 -5.63 28.17
C MET A 177 -7.56 -5.73 29.06
N MET A 178 -6.36 -5.61 28.48
CA MET A 178 -5.11 -5.61 29.22
C MET A 178 -5.04 -4.44 30.20
N PHE A 179 -5.48 -3.26 29.79
CA PHE A 179 -5.53 -2.09 30.67
C PHE A 179 -6.48 -2.29 31.87
N VAL A 180 -7.67 -2.81 31.62
CA VAL A 180 -8.62 -3.15 32.71
C VAL A 180 -8.02 -4.19 33.66
N TRP A 181 -7.35 -5.20 33.13
CA TRP A 181 -6.70 -6.24 33.94
C TRP A 181 -5.58 -5.67 34.80
N ILE A 182 -4.72 -4.83 34.25
CA ILE A 182 -3.64 -4.15 35.00
C ILE A 182 -4.22 -3.30 36.13
N ASN A 183 -5.25 -2.48 35.84
CA ASN A 183 -5.91 -1.66 36.87
C ASN A 183 -6.50 -2.54 37.98
N ARG A 184 -7.09 -3.68 37.65
CA ARG A 184 -7.60 -4.62 38.66
C ARG A 184 -6.49 -5.19 39.54
N VAL A 185 -5.35 -5.56 38.95
CA VAL A 185 -4.18 -6.06 39.69
C VAL A 185 -3.61 -5.00 40.63
N ILE A 186 -3.48 -3.78 40.15
CA ILE A 186 -3.01 -2.64 40.96
C ILE A 186 -3.99 -2.38 42.13
N ALA A 187 -5.28 -2.35 41.85
CA ALA A 187 -6.29 -2.13 42.89
C ALA A 187 -6.25 -3.20 44.00
N ILE A 188 -6.09 -4.48 43.64
CA ILE A 188 -6.05 -5.58 44.62
C ILE A 188 -4.72 -5.63 45.37
N ARG A 189 -3.60 -5.46 44.69
CA ARG A 189 -2.27 -5.66 45.28
C ARG A 189 -1.71 -4.44 46.00
N ILE A 190 -2.14 -3.25 45.61
CA ILE A 190 -1.57 -1.99 46.12
C ILE A 190 -2.65 -1.14 46.82
N SER A 191 -3.69 -0.75 46.12
CA SER A 191 -4.66 0.23 46.65
C SER A 191 -5.44 -0.29 47.85
N LYS A 192 -6.01 -1.52 47.77
CA LYS A 192 -6.78 -2.10 48.87
C LYS A 192 -5.94 -2.32 50.15
N PRO A 193 -4.73 -2.87 50.12
CA PRO A 193 -3.88 -2.99 51.30
C PRO A 193 -3.50 -1.66 51.91
N ILE A 194 -3.18 -0.64 51.10
CA ILE A 194 -2.86 0.74 51.62
C ILE A 194 -4.07 1.33 52.34
N MET A 195 -5.26 1.24 51.73
CA MET A 195 -6.48 1.74 52.38
C MET A 195 -6.77 1.05 53.71
N LYS A 196 -6.59 -0.30 53.76
CA LYS A 196 -6.75 -1.05 55.04
C LYS A 196 -5.73 -0.64 56.11
N LEU A 197 -4.49 -0.34 55.70
CA LEU A 197 -3.46 0.16 56.60
C LEU A 197 -3.84 1.54 57.15
N ASP A 198 -4.24 2.45 56.28
CA ASP A 198 -4.67 3.80 56.65
C ASP A 198 -5.88 3.74 57.61
N ASP A 199 -6.91 2.96 57.29
CA ASP A 199 -8.07 2.78 58.16
C ASP A 199 -7.72 2.17 59.51
N SER A 200 -6.75 1.22 59.58
CA SER A 200 -6.32 0.62 60.84
C SER A 200 -5.53 1.60 61.70
N VAL A 201 -4.70 2.44 61.08
CA VAL A 201 -3.97 3.52 61.79
C VAL A 201 -4.95 4.56 62.37
N LYS A 202 -5.90 5.04 61.58
CA LYS A 202 -6.92 5.97 62.03
C LYS A 202 -7.78 5.43 63.18
N ARG A 203 -8.14 4.15 63.18
CA ARG A 203 -8.89 3.52 64.29
C ARG A 203 -8.05 3.47 65.57
N TYR A 204 -6.75 3.13 65.43
CA TYR A 204 -5.85 3.12 66.55
C TYR A 204 -5.66 4.50 67.19
N GLU A 205 -5.50 5.56 66.36
CA GLU A 205 -5.42 6.98 66.83
C GLU A 205 -6.66 7.43 67.55
N ASN A 206 -7.85 6.96 67.17
CA ASN A 206 -9.13 7.25 67.84
C ASN A 206 -9.39 6.44 69.09
N GLY A 207 -8.38 5.75 69.61
CA GLY A 207 -8.48 5.02 70.92
C GLY A 207 -9.13 3.64 70.84
N ASN A 208 -9.43 3.13 69.66
CA ASN A 208 -9.87 1.77 69.46
C ASN A 208 -8.64 0.86 69.43
N GLU A 209 -8.54 -0.12 70.34
CA GLU A 209 -7.46 -1.16 70.33
C GLU A 209 -7.62 -2.14 69.14
N ALA A 210 -7.61 -1.61 67.94
CA ALA A 210 -7.60 -2.39 66.73
C ALA A 210 -6.16 -2.65 66.31
N ASP A 211 -5.81 -3.91 66.05
CA ASP A 211 -4.48 -4.27 65.56
C ASP A 211 -4.22 -3.64 64.18
N ILE A 212 -3.05 -3.03 64.03
CA ILE A 212 -2.67 -2.33 62.79
C ILE A 212 -2.52 -3.36 61.67
N TYR A 213 -3.18 -3.14 60.53
CA TYR A 213 -3.17 -4.04 59.40
C TYR A 213 -1.73 -4.27 58.87
N VAL A 214 -1.34 -5.54 58.77
CA VAL A 214 -0.06 -5.99 58.22
C VAL A 214 -0.33 -6.97 57.09
N GLY A 215 -0.39 -6.45 55.85
CA GLY A 215 -0.67 -7.26 54.65
C GLY A 215 -0.36 -6.51 53.37
N GLY A 216 -0.54 -7.17 52.21
CA GLY A 216 -0.22 -6.61 50.92
C GLY A 216 1.15 -7.04 50.39
N SER A 217 1.77 -6.19 49.53
CA SER A 217 3.14 -6.42 49.03
C SER A 217 4.17 -6.40 50.15
N SER A 218 5.40 -6.87 49.88
CA SER A 218 6.51 -6.88 50.85
C SER A 218 6.74 -5.50 51.47
N GLU A 219 6.68 -4.45 50.64
CA GLU A 219 6.92 -3.07 51.05
C GLU A 219 5.80 -2.56 51.98
N ILE A 220 4.54 -2.77 51.61
CA ILE A 220 3.37 -2.39 52.40
C ILE A 220 3.33 -3.15 53.74
N ARG A 221 3.70 -4.45 53.71
CA ARG A 221 3.78 -5.28 54.91
C ARG A 221 4.87 -4.76 55.84
N HIS A 222 6.05 -4.45 55.33
CA HIS A 222 7.14 -3.87 56.11
C HIS A 222 6.75 -2.54 56.72
N LEU A 223 6.06 -1.66 55.95
CA LEU A 223 5.52 -0.38 56.46
C LEU A 223 4.53 -0.64 57.63
N GLY A 224 3.60 -1.57 57.46
CA GLY A 224 2.65 -1.94 58.48
C GLY A 224 3.34 -2.43 59.77
N TYR A 225 4.39 -3.28 59.68
CA TYR A 225 5.17 -3.67 60.80
C TYR A 225 5.89 -2.51 61.49
N SER A 226 6.49 -1.60 60.75
CA SER A 226 7.21 -0.45 61.30
C SER A 226 6.26 0.47 62.03
N ILE A 227 5.11 0.78 61.48
CA ILE A 227 4.08 1.61 62.11
C ILE A 227 3.60 0.92 63.39
N ARG A 228 3.24 -0.37 63.34
CA ARG A 228 2.81 -1.11 64.51
C ARG A 228 3.81 -1.09 65.65
N ASN A 229 5.10 -1.30 65.34
CA ASN A 229 6.17 -1.27 66.35
C ASN A 229 6.34 0.10 66.95
N SER A 230 6.29 1.15 66.16
CA SER A 230 6.39 2.55 66.64
C SER A 230 5.24 2.92 67.59
N TYR A 231 4.02 2.53 67.26
CA TYR A 231 2.87 2.77 68.16
C TYR A 231 2.95 1.95 69.43
N LYS A 232 3.44 0.70 69.38
CA LYS A 232 3.64 -0.13 70.58
C LYS A 232 4.68 0.46 71.52
N GLN A 233 5.83 0.92 70.99
CA GLN A 233 6.87 1.60 71.76
C GLN A 233 6.35 2.88 72.40
N ASN A 234 5.61 3.71 71.64
CA ASN A 234 5.02 4.92 72.16
C ASN A 234 4.04 4.67 73.32
N ASN A 235 3.22 3.62 73.19
CA ASN A 235 2.25 3.24 74.22
C ASN A 235 2.94 2.73 75.50
N GLU A 236 4.03 1.97 75.36
CA GLU A 236 4.87 1.52 76.50
C GLU A 236 5.54 2.72 77.22
N LEU A 237 6.07 3.67 76.45
CA LEU A 237 6.66 4.88 77.01
C LEU A 237 5.63 5.71 77.75
N MET A 238 4.42 5.92 77.18
CA MET A 238 3.34 6.63 77.85
C MET A 238 2.90 5.97 79.15
N LYS A 239 2.80 4.63 79.18
CA LYS A 239 2.50 3.85 80.38
C LYS A 239 3.59 4.03 81.46
N LYS A 240 4.86 4.08 81.07
CA LYS A 240 5.97 4.37 82.02
C LYS A 240 5.89 5.77 82.56
N ILE A 241 5.65 6.78 81.76
CA ILE A 241 5.53 8.17 82.20
C ILE A 241 4.34 8.32 83.17
N VAL A 242 3.19 7.75 82.85
CA VAL A 242 2.02 7.77 83.74
C VAL A 242 2.30 7.09 85.07
N TRP A 243 3.00 5.93 85.05
CA TRP A 243 3.40 5.21 86.27
C TRP A 243 4.37 6.08 87.15
N GLU A 244 5.41 6.67 86.57
CA GLU A 244 6.34 7.57 87.26
C GLU A 244 5.67 8.77 87.78
N GLN A 245 4.74 9.38 87.12
CA GLN A 245 3.96 10.53 87.61
C GLN A 245 3.07 10.13 88.80
N ASN A 246 2.46 8.95 88.75
CA ASN A 246 1.64 8.46 89.86
C ASN A 246 2.49 8.14 91.10
N GLU A 247 3.67 7.65 90.97
CA GLU A 247 4.63 7.39 92.07
C GLU A 247 5.08 8.68 92.69
N ARG A 248 5.39 9.72 91.89
CA ARG A 248 5.75 11.06 92.37
C ARG A 248 4.61 11.81 93.11
N ARG A 249 3.37 11.46 92.84
CA ARG A 249 2.20 12.02 93.52
C ARG A 249 1.93 11.32 94.87
N LYS A 250 2.43 10.15 95.08
CA LYS A 250 2.25 9.37 96.34
C LYS A 250 3.39 9.59 97.34
N SER A 251 4.50 10.17 96.95
CA SER A 251 5.61 10.61 97.73
C SER A 251 5.41 12.04 98.17
#